data_190c6813d1610370a444b50a8503ea58
#
_entry.id   190c6813d1610370a444b50a8503ea58
#
_cell.length_a   1.000
_cell.length_b   1.000
_cell.length_c   1.000
_cell.angle_alpha   90.00
_cell.angle_beta   90.00
_cell.angle_gamma   90.00
#
_symmetry.space_group_name_H-M   'P 1'
#
loop_
_entity.id
_entity.type
_entity.pdbx_description
1 polymer ?
#
loop_
_entity_poly.entity_id
_entity_poly.type
_entity_poly.pdbx_seq_one_letter_code
_entity_poly.pdbx_strand_id
1 'polypeptide(L)'
;AVRNGGCAKHMYQQWAQPSTTTAHARVVTLATHFGDGHYHFPMEALTALASSSAAFEPGTDVLHISKKTEFVLQWLALVGHANTTVVDGDIFAESLRVPRPGKCSEPSKQQVRWLRNLALMQLGKRDPLPKGDSLVLIRRANFSQTASNNKRRVIASFEATVQAPAEAHARAHALRFVLFDDAALPPLREQLAIFTRAAIVVAPLGAGELGMVASPSGACLVELADPTRVDKFGGVHPHVDATYARLASLLGHKYERVPTPGLVADSAAVRSAMQRCSERS
;
A
#
# COMPACT_ATOMS: atom_id res chain seq x y z
N ALA A 1 -7.07 -2.29 27.85
CA ALA A 1 -5.78 -2.45 27.16
C ALA A 1 -5.93 -3.56 26.10
N VAL A 2 -6.00 -3.20 24.83
CA VAL A 2 -6.12 -4.17 23.73
C VAL A 2 -4.72 -4.60 23.33
N ARG A 3 -4.33 -5.81 23.71
CA ARG A 3 -3.10 -6.45 23.21
C ARG A 3 -3.33 -6.92 21.77
N ASN A 4 -2.96 -6.13 20.79
CA ASN A 4 -2.84 -6.58 19.41
C ASN A 4 -1.36 -6.87 19.11
N GLY A 5 -1.08 -8.09 18.64
CA GLY A 5 0.28 -8.55 18.41
C GLY A 5 1.00 -7.73 17.33
N GLY A 6 2.29 -7.53 17.50
CA GLY A 6 3.22 -7.03 16.51
C GLY A 6 3.32 -5.52 16.36
N CYS A 7 2.33 -4.83 15.84
CA CYS A 7 2.36 -3.38 15.69
C CYS A 7 1.93 -2.60 16.95
N ALA A 8 1.27 -3.25 17.90
CA ALA A 8 0.74 -2.61 19.12
C ALA A 8 1.76 -2.47 20.26
N LYS A 9 2.95 -3.06 20.17
CA LYS A 9 3.95 -3.04 21.26
C LYS A 9 4.49 -1.64 21.61
N HIS A 10 4.27 -0.64 20.76
CA HIS A 10 4.80 0.72 20.96
C HIS A 10 3.72 1.77 21.24
N MET A 11 2.46 1.40 21.43
CA MET A 11 1.37 2.34 21.66
C MET A 11 1.25 2.88 23.09
N TYR A 12 2.13 2.47 23.98
CA TYR A 12 2.13 2.98 25.36
C TYR A 12 3.29 3.96 25.59
N GLN A 13 3.30 5.09 24.88
CA GLN A 13 3.96 6.28 25.42
C GLN A 13 3.07 6.85 26.54
N GLN A 14 3.70 7.20 27.64
CA GLN A 14 3.01 7.83 28.78
C GLN A 14 2.22 9.04 28.29
N TRP A 15 0.92 9.00 28.48
CA TRP A 15 0.02 10.10 28.18
C TRP A 15 0.36 11.24 29.14
N ALA A 16 1.18 12.19 28.71
CA ALA A 16 1.20 13.50 29.35
C ALA A 16 -0.18 14.11 29.10
N GLN A 17 -0.85 14.60 30.14
CA GLN A 17 -2.12 15.30 29.94
C GLN A 17 -1.84 16.52 29.04
N PRO A 18 -2.44 16.58 27.84
CA PRO A 18 -2.21 17.71 26.94
C PRO A 18 -2.78 18.98 27.58
N SER A 19 -2.02 20.07 27.52
CA SER A 19 -2.43 21.35 28.06
C SER A 19 -3.59 22.00 27.30
N THR A 20 -3.87 21.55 26.08
CA THR A 20 -5.00 22.01 25.23
C THR A 20 -5.47 20.86 24.36
N THR A 21 -6.54 20.18 24.79
CA THR A 21 -7.13 19.10 24.01
C THR A 21 -8.46 19.55 23.45
N THR A 22 -8.64 19.43 22.14
CA THR A 22 -9.95 19.68 21.52
C THR A 22 -10.91 18.57 21.92
N ALA A 23 -12.05 18.93 22.53
CA ALA A 23 -13.09 17.99 22.90
C ALA A 23 -14.05 17.77 21.74
N HIS A 24 -14.39 16.50 21.50
CA HIS A 24 -15.35 16.08 20.49
C HIS A 24 -16.39 15.14 21.11
N ALA A 25 -17.66 15.32 20.76
CA ALA A 25 -18.73 14.48 21.29
C ALA A 25 -18.58 13.02 20.84
N ARG A 26 -18.31 12.79 19.56
CA ARG A 26 -18.21 11.45 18.98
C ARG A 26 -17.01 11.33 18.06
N VAL A 27 -16.15 10.36 18.33
CA VAL A 27 -14.92 10.13 17.56
C VAL A 27 -14.84 8.66 17.14
N VAL A 28 -14.47 8.45 15.88
CA VAL A 28 -14.02 7.14 15.36
C VAL A 28 -12.53 7.23 15.11
N THR A 29 -11.71 6.45 15.81
CA THR A 29 -10.26 6.51 15.64
C THR A 29 -9.74 5.44 14.71
N LEU A 30 -9.01 5.89 13.68
CA LEU A 30 -8.20 5.09 12.77
C LEU A 30 -6.70 5.26 13.06
N ALA A 31 -6.36 5.97 14.13
CA ALA A 31 -4.97 6.21 14.49
C ALA A 31 -4.28 4.90 14.88
N THR A 32 -3.17 4.60 14.21
CA THR A 32 -2.31 3.43 14.45
C THR A 32 -0.85 3.85 14.40
N HIS A 33 0.06 3.03 14.91
CA HIS A 33 1.49 3.37 15.00
C HIS A 33 2.12 3.77 13.66
N PHE A 34 1.69 3.16 12.54
CA PHE A 34 2.16 3.46 11.19
C PHE A 34 1.05 4.05 10.31
N GLY A 35 0.04 4.66 10.95
CA GLY A 35 -1.21 5.04 10.31
C GLY A 35 -1.14 6.20 9.31
N ASP A 36 0.04 6.76 9.04
CA ASP A 36 0.31 7.70 7.93
C ASP A 36 1.11 7.04 6.79
N GLY A 37 1.51 5.78 6.95
CA GLY A 37 2.30 5.04 5.97
C GLY A 37 1.48 4.62 4.74
N HIS A 38 2.11 4.67 3.57
CA HIS A 38 1.48 4.38 2.26
C HIS A 38 0.88 2.98 2.10
N TYR A 39 1.31 2.01 2.89
CA TYR A 39 0.68 0.69 2.98
C TYR A 39 -0.25 0.62 4.19
N HIS A 40 0.23 1.06 5.36
CA HIS A 40 -0.43 0.85 6.64
C HIS A 40 -1.75 1.63 6.75
N PHE A 41 -1.80 2.86 6.25
CA PHE A 41 -3.05 3.63 6.28
C PHE A 41 -4.17 2.93 5.49
N PRO A 42 -4.05 2.68 4.18
CA PRO A 42 -5.14 2.09 3.42
C PRO A 42 -5.46 0.65 3.81
N MET A 43 -4.45 -0.18 4.11
CA MET A 43 -4.68 -1.61 4.36
C MET A 43 -4.99 -1.97 5.81
N GLU A 44 -4.53 -1.20 6.77
CA GLU A 44 -4.69 -1.54 8.18
C GLU A 44 -5.63 -0.57 8.91
N ALA A 45 -5.45 0.74 8.71
CA ALA A 45 -6.25 1.75 9.37
C ALA A 45 -7.61 1.96 8.65
N LEU A 46 -7.58 2.30 7.37
CA LEU A 46 -8.78 2.65 6.61
C LEU A 46 -9.74 1.44 6.45
N THR A 47 -9.20 0.25 6.17
CA THR A 47 -10.03 -0.95 6.05
C THR A 47 -10.68 -1.40 7.35
N ALA A 48 -10.30 -0.84 8.50
CA ALA A 48 -11.03 -1.05 9.75
C ALA A 48 -12.48 -0.55 9.64
N LEU A 49 -12.75 0.45 8.79
CA LEU A 49 -14.11 0.91 8.49
C LEU A 49 -14.96 -0.17 7.80
N ALA A 50 -14.36 -1.13 7.09
CA ALA A 50 -15.10 -2.22 6.44
C ALA A 50 -15.91 -3.08 7.41
N SER A 51 -15.42 -3.24 8.64
CA SER A 51 -16.08 -3.99 9.70
C SER A 51 -17.01 -3.14 10.57
N SER A 52 -16.93 -1.82 10.44
CA SER A 52 -17.63 -0.85 11.29
C SER A 52 -18.46 0.16 10.49
N SER A 53 -18.71 -0.09 9.20
CA SER A 53 -19.44 0.82 8.30
C SER A 53 -20.81 1.23 8.83
N ALA A 54 -21.49 0.35 9.58
CA ALA A 54 -22.75 0.66 10.25
C ALA A 54 -22.58 1.57 11.49
N ALA A 55 -21.36 1.84 11.92
CA ALA A 55 -21.06 2.56 13.16
C ALA A 55 -20.52 4.00 12.92
N PHE A 56 -20.22 4.36 11.68
CA PHE A 56 -19.76 5.71 11.32
C PHE A 56 -20.91 6.51 10.72
N GLU A 57 -21.21 7.66 11.31
CA GLU A 57 -22.27 8.58 10.84
C GLU A 57 -21.62 9.85 10.28
N PRO A 58 -21.57 10.00 8.93
CA PRO A 58 -21.03 11.22 8.32
C PRO A 58 -21.76 12.46 8.82
N GLY A 59 -21.02 13.52 9.10
CA GLY A 59 -21.55 14.79 9.63
C GLY A 59 -21.75 14.81 11.16
N THR A 60 -21.75 13.66 11.84
CA THR A 60 -21.86 13.56 13.30
C THR A 60 -20.58 13.06 13.94
N ASP A 61 -19.95 12.06 13.35
CA ASP A 61 -18.71 11.49 13.84
C ASP A 61 -17.49 12.23 13.28
N VAL A 62 -16.48 12.44 14.13
CA VAL A 62 -15.16 12.95 13.75
C VAL A 62 -14.23 11.76 13.51
N LEU A 63 -13.46 11.78 12.43
CA LEU A 63 -12.41 10.81 12.18
C LEU A 63 -11.09 11.25 12.80
N HIS A 64 -10.57 10.48 13.72
CA HIS A 64 -9.25 10.67 14.28
C HIS A 64 -8.25 9.74 13.58
N ILE A 65 -7.16 10.32 13.09
CA ILE A 65 -6.10 9.64 12.33
C ILE A 65 -4.73 9.93 12.95
N SER A 66 -3.72 9.16 12.60
CA SER A 66 -2.36 9.32 13.14
C SER A 66 -1.71 10.64 12.71
N LYS A 67 -1.94 11.05 11.46
CA LYS A 67 -1.40 12.29 10.90
C LYS A 67 -2.17 12.71 9.64
N LYS A 68 -2.52 13.98 9.54
CA LYS A 68 -3.08 14.58 8.32
C LYS A 68 -1.99 14.80 7.29
N THR A 69 -1.83 13.84 6.41
CA THR A 69 -1.01 13.99 5.20
C THR A 69 -1.90 14.07 3.98
N GLU A 70 -1.43 14.71 2.92
CA GLU A 70 -2.15 14.77 1.64
C GLU A 70 -2.55 13.36 1.15
N PHE A 71 -1.66 12.41 1.27
CA PHE A 71 -1.90 11.00 0.93
C PHE A 71 -3.08 10.40 1.72
N VAL A 72 -3.12 10.61 3.04
CA VAL A 72 -4.21 10.12 3.90
C VAL A 72 -5.53 10.76 3.53
N LEU A 73 -5.55 12.08 3.31
CA LEU A 73 -6.75 12.82 2.91
C LEU A 73 -7.26 12.39 1.54
N GLN A 74 -6.39 12.11 0.58
CA GLN A 74 -6.78 11.56 -0.73
C GLN A 74 -7.45 10.19 -0.61
N TRP A 75 -6.95 9.29 0.26
CA TRP A 75 -7.61 8.02 0.54
C TRP A 75 -8.97 8.19 1.20
N LEU A 76 -9.08 9.08 2.17
CA LEU A 76 -10.36 9.38 2.82
C LEU A 76 -11.38 9.93 1.80
N ALA A 77 -10.95 10.86 0.96
CA ALA A 77 -11.78 11.39 -0.11
C ALA A 77 -12.22 10.28 -1.09
N LEU A 78 -11.31 9.38 -1.48
CA LEU A 78 -11.58 8.26 -2.37
C LEU A 78 -12.66 7.32 -1.82
N VAL A 79 -12.72 7.12 -0.51
CA VAL A 79 -13.71 6.24 0.12
C VAL A 79 -14.96 6.97 0.62
N GLY A 80 -15.18 8.21 0.17
CA GLY A 80 -16.40 8.98 0.43
C GLY A 80 -16.36 9.86 1.68
N HIS A 81 -15.20 10.04 2.30
CA HIS A 81 -15.01 10.87 3.50
C HIS A 81 -14.41 12.24 3.23
N ALA A 82 -14.55 12.78 2.00
CA ALA A 82 -14.00 14.09 1.64
C ALA A 82 -14.54 15.24 2.52
N ASN A 83 -15.81 15.16 2.94
CA ASN A 83 -16.48 16.17 3.76
C ASN A 83 -16.55 15.81 5.25
N THR A 84 -15.82 14.78 5.67
CA THR A 84 -15.76 14.38 7.08
C THR A 84 -14.79 15.25 7.84
N THR A 85 -15.15 15.66 9.05
CA THR A 85 -14.21 16.32 9.95
C THR A 85 -13.12 15.34 10.35
N VAL A 86 -11.88 15.65 9.99
CA VAL A 86 -10.70 14.82 10.29
C VAL A 86 -9.79 15.55 11.26
N VAL A 87 -9.36 14.86 12.31
CA VAL A 87 -8.45 15.38 13.34
C VAL A 87 -7.26 14.44 13.51
N ASP A 88 -6.14 14.97 13.96
CA ASP A 88 -4.93 14.23 14.34
C ASP A 88 -4.35 14.81 15.63
N GLY A 89 -3.36 14.13 16.22
CA GLY A 89 -2.78 14.52 17.50
C GLY A 89 -3.61 14.05 18.69
N ASP A 90 -3.41 14.70 19.84
CA ASP A 90 -4.13 14.35 21.05
C ASP A 90 -5.53 14.99 21.06
N ILE A 91 -6.53 14.15 21.34
CA ILE A 91 -7.93 14.55 21.36
C ILE A 91 -8.61 14.04 22.63
N PHE A 92 -9.69 14.71 23.04
CA PHE A 92 -10.64 14.19 24.01
C PHE A 92 -11.94 13.82 23.30
N ALA A 93 -12.51 12.67 23.63
CA ALA A 93 -13.78 12.20 23.07
C ALA A 93 -14.71 11.79 24.20
N GLU A 94 -15.96 12.30 24.20
CA GLU A 94 -17.01 11.84 25.09
C GLU A 94 -17.43 10.40 24.75
N SER A 95 -17.47 10.10 23.45
CA SER A 95 -17.70 8.74 22.93
C SER A 95 -16.62 8.41 21.90
N LEU A 96 -15.80 7.38 22.19
CA LEU A 96 -14.73 6.91 21.32
C LEU A 96 -15.08 5.53 20.77
N ARG A 97 -15.13 5.42 19.44
CA ARG A 97 -15.22 4.13 18.73
C ARG A 97 -13.85 3.77 18.17
N VAL A 98 -13.44 2.54 18.45
CA VAL A 98 -12.18 1.99 17.98
C VAL A 98 -12.48 0.82 17.05
N PRO A 99 -12.59 1.02 15.73
CA PRO A 99 -12.76 -0.07 14.78
C PRO A 99 -11.58 -1.04 14.91
N ARG A 100 -11.85 -2.33 14.73
CA ARG A 100 -10.79 -3.33 14.81
C ARG A 100 -9.84 -3.18 13.61
N PRO A 101 -8.59 -2.76 13.81
CA PRO A 101 -7.64 -2.63 12.72
C PRO A 101 -7.29 -4.00 12.15
N GLY A 102 -6.81 -4.00 10.92
CA GLY A 102 -6.18 -5.18 10.32
C GLY A 102 -4.95 -5.60 11.12
N LYS A 103 -4.56 -6.87 10.96
CA LYS A 103 -3.26 -7.31 11.45
C LYS A 103 -2.16 -6.64 10.64
N CYS A 104 -1.08 -6.23 11.32
CA CYS A 104 0.08 -5.63 10.68
C CYS A 104 0.65 -6.56 9.60
N SER A 105 0.75 -6.04 8.37
CA SER A 105 1.26 -6.76 7.20
C SER A 105 0.53 -8.07 6.82
N GLU A 106 -0.63 -8.33 7.43
CA GLU A 106 -1.46 -9.50 7.17
C GLU A 106 -2.88 -9.11 6.75
N PRO A 107 -3.09 -8.59 5.53
CA PRO A 107 -4.42 -8.20 5.09
C PRO A 107 -5.37 -9.40 5.03
N SER A 108 -6.63 -9.20 5.38
CA SER A 108 -7.69 -10.19 5.23
C SER A 108 -8.37 -10.08 3.86
N LYS A 109 -8.99 -11.17 3.41
CA LYS A 109 -9.75 -11.19 2.15
C LYS A 109 -10.87 -10.15 2.12
N GLN A 110 -11.55 -9.95 3.25
CA GLN A 110 -12.62 -8.95 3.38
C GLN A 110 -12.08 -7.53 3.19
N GLN A 111 -10.98 -7.19 3.86
CA GLN A 111 -10.35 -5.87 3.77
C GLN A 111 -9.88 -5.56 2.35
N VAL A 112 -9.19 -6.53 1.72
CA VAL A 112 -8.68 -6.36 0.35
C VAL A 112 -9.84 -6.18 -0.64
N ARG A 113 -10.91 -6.98 -0.53
CA ARG A 113 -12.11 -6.85 -1.38
C ARG A 113 -12.82 -5.51 -1.18
N TRP A 114 -12.98 -5.09 0.07
CA TRP A 114 -13.61 -3.81 0.37
C TRP A 114 -12.84 -2.65 -0.26
N LEU A 115 -11.51 -2.60 -0.03
CA LEU A 115 -10.66 -1.55 -0.58
C LEU A 115 -10.67 -1.55 -2.11
N ARG A 116 -10.57 -2.75 -2.73
CA ARG A 116 -10.66 -2.90 -4.18
C ARG A 116 -11.98 -2.38 -4.74
N ASN A 117 -13.10 -2.81 -4.17
CA ASN A 117 -14.43 -2.40 -4.64
C ASN A 117 -14.60 -0.88 -4.58
N LEU A 118 -14.16 -0.26 -3.47
CA LEU A 118 -14.21 1.20 -3.34
C LEU A 118 -13.31 1.89 -4.36
N ALA A 119 -12.06 1.45 -4.50
CA ALA A 119 -11.13 2.02 -5.47
C ALA A 119 -11.69 1.95 -6.90
N LEU A 120 -12.21 0.80 -7.32
CA LEU A 120 -12.80 0.63 -8.65
C LEU A 120 -14.07 1.46 -8.84
N MET A 121 -14.95 1.49 -7.85
CA MET A 121 -16.18 2.29 -7.89
C MET A 121 -15.86 3.78 -8.10
N GLN A 122 -14.89 4.31 -7.38
CA GLN A 122 -14.46 5.71 -7.51
C GLN A 122 -13.80 6.02 -8.87
N LEU A 123 -13.28 5.00 -9.52
CA LEU A 123 -12.77 5.11 -10.89
C LEU A 123 -13.87 4.91 -11.96
N GLY A 124 -15.13 4.71 -11.56
CA GLY A 124 -16.22 4.37 -12.47
C GLY A 124 -16.07 2.98 -13.10
N LYS A 125 -15.38 2.07 -12.42
CA LYS A 125 -15.08 0.70 -12.90
C LYS A 125 -15.74 -0.33 -11.99
N ARG A 126 -15.88 -1.55 -12.50
CA ARG A 126 -16.44 -2.70 -11.78
C ARG A 126 -15.60 -3.95 -12.05
N ASP A 127 -15.54 -4.86 -11.08
CA ASP A 127 -15.03 -6.21 -11.30
C ASP A 127 -16.04 -7.08 -12.09
N PRO A 128 -15.55 -7.97 -12.96
CA PRO A 128 -14.14 -8.11 -13.35
C PRO A 128 -13.69 -7.01 -14.33
N LEU A 129 -12.45 -6.54 -14.12
CA LEU A 129 -11.81 -5.66 -15.09
C LEU A 129 -11.42 -6.44 -16.35
N PRO A 130 -11.35 -5.78 -17.53
CA PRO A 130 -10.73 -6.36 -18.73
C PRO A 130 -9.29 -6.82 -18.44
N LYS A 131 -8.81 -7.81 -19.19
CA LYS A 131 -7.41 -8.24 -19.11
C LYS A 131 -6.47 -7.03 -19.27
N GLY A 132 -5.44 -6.97 -18.43
CA GLY A 132 -4.47 -5.89 -18.47
C GLY A 132 -3.67 -5.88 -19.78
N ASP A 133 -3.29 -4.68 -20.21
CA ASP A 133 -2.54 -4.43 -21.45
C ASP A 133 -1.29 -3.59 -21.21
N SER A 134 -0.89 -3.41 -19.96
CA SER A 134 0.30 -2.63 -19.62
C SER A 134 1.25 -3.38 -18.68
N LEU A 135 2.54 -3.07 -18.84
CA LEU A 135 3.58 -3.38 -17.86
C LEU A 135 3.87 -2.10 -17.09
N VAL A 136 3.60 -2.12 -15.79
CA VAL A 136 3.88 -1.01 -14.88
C VAL A 136 5.17 -1.30 -14.15
N LEU A 137 6.19 -0.45 -14.35
CA LEU A 137 7.46 -0.52 -13.64
C LEU A 137 7.49 0.56 -12.55
N ILE A 138 7.59 0.14 -11.30
CA ILE A 138 7.72 1.06 -10.17
C ILE A 138 9.20 1.40 -9.96
N ARG A 139 9.54 2.68 -10.06
CA ARG A 139 10.87 3.20 -9.72
C ARG A 139 10.81 3.87 -8.35
N ARG A 140 11.77 3.54 -7.50
CA ARG A 140 11.98 4.25 -6.25
C ARG A 140 13.08 5.27 -6.40
N ALA A 141 12.74 6.54 -6.20
CA ALA A 141 13.70 7.62 -6.20
C ALA A 141 14.51 7.66 -4.90
N ASN A 142 15.74 8.12 -5.02
CA ASN A 142 16.62 8.32 -3.88
C ASN A 142 16.33 9.70 -3.24
N PHE A 143 15.27 9.80 -2.44
CA PHE A 143 15.01 11.04 -1.69
C PHE A 143 15.99 11.18 -0.54
N SER A 144 16.92 12.11 -0.66
CA SER A 144 17.86 12.48 0.40
C SER A 144 17.16 13.14 1.62
N GLN A 145 15.91 13.54 1.49
CA GLN A 145 15.20 14.36 2.48
C GLN A 145 14.18 13.63 3.35
N THR A 146 13.76 12.44 3.00
CA THR A 146 12.82 11.69 3.82
C THR A 146 13.45 10.44 4.40
N ALA A 147 13.70 10.50 5.70
CA ALA A 147 13.96 9.39 6.61
C ALA A 147 14.72 8.17 6.08
N SER A 148 15.69 7.74 6.82
CA SER A 148 16.61 6.60 6.72
C SER A 148 16.09 5.28 6.10
N ASN A 149 14.78 5.12 5.91
CA ASN A 149 14.16 3.90 5.43
C ASN A 149 14.05 3.80 3.89
N ASN A 150 14.01 4.93 3.16
CA ASN A 150 13.85 4.89 1.69
C ASN A 150 15.13 4.50 0.94
N LYS A 151 16.31 4.84 1.46
CA LYS A 151 17.61 4.44 0.87
C LYS A 151 17.76 2.92 0.71
N ARG A 152 17.03 2.12 1.51
CA ARG A 152 17.17 0.66 1.56
C ARG A 152 16.45 -0.09 0.43
N ARG A 153 15.82 0.60 -0.52
CA ARG A 153 14.99 -0.04 -1.55
C ARG A 153 15.23 0.51 -2.95
N VAL A 154 16.25 1.32 -3.13
CA VAL A 154 16.67 1.81 -4.44
C VAL A 154 17.58 0.76 -5.06
N ILE A 155 17.15 0.18 -6.16
CA ILE A 155 17.93 -0.82 -6.89
C ILE A 155 19.10 -0.12 -7.60
N ALA A 156 20.30 -0.64 -7.41
CA ALA A 156 21.48 -0.14 -8.08
C ALA A 156 21.41 -0.39 -9.60
N SER A 157 21.89 0.55 -10.39
CA SER A 157 21.86 0.48 -11.87
C SER A 157 20.47 0.14 -12.43
N PHE A 158 19.41 0.67 -11.80
CA PHE A 158 18.01 0.36 -12.10
C PHE A 158 17.66 0.41 -13.58
N GLU A 159 18.15 1.42 -14.29
CA GLU A 159 17.89 1.62 -15.71
C GLU A 159 18.39 0.43 -16.54
N ALA A 160 19.60 -0.04 -16.27
CA ALA A 160 20.21 -1.15 -17.02
C ALA A 160 19.70 -2.52 -16.59
N THR A 161 19.50 -2.72 -15.27
CA THR A 161 19.21 -4.06 -14.72
C THR A 161 17.72 -4.39 -14.64
N VAL A 162 16.85 -3.37 -14.58
CA VAL A 162 15.40 -3.55 -14.42
C VAL A 162 14.62 -2.87 -15.54
N GLN A 163 14.85 -1.58 -15.78
CA GLN A 163 14.03 -0.81 -16.73
C GLN A 163 14.21 -1.30 -18.17
N ALA A 164 15.45 -1.39 -18.66
CA ALA A 164 15.70 -1.85 -20.04
C ALA A 164 15.15 -3.26 -20.29
N PRO A 165 15.32 -4.26 -19.40
CA PRO A 165 14.63 -5.54 -19.51
C PRO A 165 13.10 -5.44 -19.55
N ALA A 166 12.49 -4.58 -18.71
CA ALA A 166 11.05 -4.41 -18.66
C ALA A 166 10.48 -3.77 -19.94
N GLU A 167 11.16 -2.75 -20.47
CA GLU A 167 10.80 -2.12 -21.76
C GLU A 167 10.91 -3.12 -22.93
N ALA A 168 11.97 -3.93 -22.96
CA ALA A 168 12.15 -4.95 -23.99
C ALA A 168 11.05 -6.00 -23.90
N HIS A 169 10.70 -6.45 -22.68
CA HIS A 169 9.61 -7.40 -22.46
C HIS A 169 8.25 -6.83 -22.89
N ALA A 170 7.97 -5.58 -22.52
CA ALA A 170 6.73 -4.90 -22.90
C ALA A 170 6.57 -4.83 -24.43
N ARG A 171 7.64 -4.46 -25.16
CA ARG A 171 7.64 -4.45 -26.63
C ARG A 171 7.40 -5.84 -27.24
N ALA A 172 8.08 -6.87 -26.70
CA ALA A 172 7.97 -8.23 -27.21
C ALA A 172 6.56 -8.84 -27.05
N HIS A 173 5.81 -8.39 -26.02
CA HIS A 173 4.48 -8.89 -25.68
C HIS A 173 3.35 -7.90 -26.00
N ALA A 174 3.62 -6.85 -26.80
CA ALA A 174 2.67 -5.81 -27.18
C ALA A 174 1.97 -5.15 -25.97
N LEU A 175 2.68 -5.01 -24.84
CA LEU A 175 2.21 -4.32 -23.65
C LEU A 175 2.65 -2.85 -23.70
N ARG A 176 1.79 -1.96 -23.23
CA ARG A 176 2.17 -0.56 -23.00
C ARG A 176 3.10 -0.48 -21.79
N PHE A 177 4.30 0.03 -21.98
CA PHE A 177 5.22 0.31 -20.87
C PHE A 177 4.80 1.59 -20.13
N VAL A 178 4.75 1.52 -18.79
CA VAL A 178 4.45 2.66 -17.91
C VAL A 178 5.48 2.69 -16.79
N LEU A 179 6.29 3.75 -16.75
CA LEU A 179 7.16 4.02 -15.61
C LEU A 179 6.35 4.76 -14.53
N PHE A 180 6.19 4.11 -13.37
CA PHE A 180 5.56 4.69 -12.18
C PHE A 180 6.67 5.15 -11.23
N ASP A 181 6.96 6.46 -11.27
CA ASP A 181 8.07 7.05 -10.53
C ASP A 181 7.57 7.67 -9.22
N ASP A 182 8.09 7.22 -8.08
CA ASP A 182 7.72 7.78 -6.78
C ASP A 182 8.31 9.18 -6.52
N ALA A 183 9.20 9.69 -7.39
CA ALA A 183 9.66 11.08 -7.36
C ALA A 183 8.58 12.08 -7.80
N ALA A 184 7.60 11.65 -8.60
CA ALA A 184 6.59 12.51 -9.20
C ALA A 184 5.24 11.78 -9.25
N LEU A 185 4.72 11.43 -8.08
CA LEU A 185 3.44 10.72 -7.98
C LEU A 185 2.28 11.63 -8.39
N PRO A 186 1.43 11.20 -9.33
CA PRO A 186 0.18 11.90 -9.61
C PRO A 186 -0.78 11.75 -8.42
N PRO A 187 -1.92 12.46 -8.41
CA PRO A 187 -2.98 12.24 -7.43
C PRO A 187 -3.39 10.77 -7.32
N LEU A 188 -3.79 10.32 -6.13
CA LEU A 188 -4.08 8.92 -5.84
C LEU A 188 -5.04 8.25 -6.84
N ARG A 189 -6.07 8.97 -7.27
CA ARG A 189 -7.03 8.47 -8.26
C ARG A 189 -6.35 8.11 -9.59
N GLU A 190 -5.42 8.93 -10.04
CA GLU A 190 -4.66 8.68 -11.26
C GLU A 190 -3.67 7.53 -11.07
N GLN A 191 -3.01 7.46 -9.88
CA GLN A 191 -2.18 6.32 -9.53
C GLN A 191 -2.96 5.01 -9.68
N LEU A 192 -4.13 4.90 -9.05
CA LEU A 192 -4.97 3.70 -9.12
C LEU A 192 -5.46 3.43 -10.56
N ALA A 193 -5.78 4.48 -11.34
CA ALA A 193 -6.17 4.33 -12.75
C ALA A 193 -5.09 3.67 -13.61
N ILE A 194 -3.80 3.97 -13.37
CA ILE A 194 -2.67 3.31 -14.02
C ILE A 194 -2.73 1.80 -13.79
N PHE A 195 -2.92 1.38 -12.55
CA PHE A 195 -2.96 -0.04 -12.19
C PHE A 195 -4.17 -0.79 -12.75
N THR A 196 -5.29 -0.13 -13.07
CA THR A 196 -6.46 -0.82 -13.67
C THR A 196 -6.19 -1.44 -15.03
N ARG A 197 -5.05 -1.15 -15.63
CA ARG A 197 -4.61 -1.72 -16.92
C ARG A 197 -3.38 -2.62 -16.78
N ALA A 198 -2.85 -2.82 -15.57
CA ALA A 198 -1.62 -3.58 -15.38
C ALA A 198 -1.86 -5.08 -15.62
N ALA A 199 -1.16 -5.63 -16.62
CA ALA A 199 -0.98 -7.08 -16.80
C ALA A 199 0.17 -7.58 -15.92
N ILE A 200 1.25 -6.79 -15.87
CA ILE A 200 2.46 -7.08 -15.08
C ILE A 200 2.84 -5.82 -14.31
N VAL A 201 3.16 -5.99 -13.03
CA VAL A 201 3.77 -4.95 -12.19
C VAL A 201 5.15 -5.44 -11.79
N VAL A 202 6.19 -4.66 -12.06
CA VAL A 202 7.56 -4.92 -11.58
C VAL A 202 7.91 -3.85 -10.55
N ALA A 203 8.26 -4.27 -9.35
CA ALA A 203 8.43 -3.32 -8.24
C ALA A 203 9.54 -3.72 -7.26
N PRO A 204 10.36 -2.79 -6.78
CA PRO A 204 11.10 -2.98 -5.54
C PRO A 204 10.12 -3.10 -4.37
N LEU A 205 10.34 -4.10 -3.49
CA LEU A 205 9.51 -4.33 -2.29
C LEU A 205 9.11 -3.02 -1.60
N GLY A 206 7.83 -2.71 -1.55
CA GLY A 206 7.33 -1.52 -0.89
C GLY A 206 5.92 -1.07 -1.21
N ALA A 207 5.52 0.04 -0.59
CA ALA A 207 4.15 0.50 -0.57
C ALA A 207 3.53 0.84 -1.95
N GLY A 208 4.35 1.10 -2.98
CA GLY A 208 3.85 1.29 -4.35
C GLY A 208 3.11 0.08 -4.91
N GLU A 209 3.44 -1.14 -4.44
CA GLU A 209 2.78 -2.39 -4.82
C GLU A 209 1.31 -2.44 -4.39
N LEU A 210 0.90 -1.59 -3.43
CA LEU A 210 -0.50 -1.49 -3.04
C LEU A 210 -1.42 -1.10 -4.20
N GLY A 211 -0.92 -0.39 -5.21
CA GLY A 211 -1.67 -0.07 -6.42
C GLY A 211 -2.32 -1.29 -7.08
N MET A 212 -1.78 -2.48 -6.85
CA MET A 212 -2.34 -3.75 -7.34
C MET A 212 -3.76 -4.04 -6.86
N VAL A 213 -4.25 -3.39 -5.81
CA VAL A 213 -5.67 -3.52 -5.41
C VAL A 213 -6.61 -3.12 -6.56
N ALA A 214 -6.16 -2.26 -7.46
CA ALA A 214 -6.91 -1.84 -8.63
C ALA A 214 -6.62 -2.65 -9.90
N SER A 215 -5.67 -3.61 -9.90
CA SER A 215 -5.28 -4.35 -11.10
C SER A 215 -6.30 -5.41 -11.50
N PRO A 216 -6.40 -5.78 -12.79
CA PRO A 216 -7.23 -6.90 -13.24
C PRO A 216 -6.87 -8.20 -12.53
N SER A 217 -7.85 -9.06 -12.29
CA SER A 217 -7.59 -10.41 -11.78
C SER A 217 -6.67 -11.17 -12.74
N GLY A 218 -5.72 -11.93 -12.20
CA GLY A 218 -4.71 -12.61 -13.00
C GLY A 218 -3.51 -11.73 -13.39
N ALA A 219 -3.47 -10.45 -13.03
CA ALA A 219 -2.25 -9.66 -13.14
C ALA A 219 -1.09 -10.34 -12.40
N CYS A 220 0.14 -9.99 -12.75
CA CYS A 220 1.33 -10.59 -12.14
C CYS A 220 2.17 -9.53 -11.44
N LEU A 221 2.56 -9.80 -10.20
CA LEU A 221 3.55 -9.00 -9.47
C LEU A 221 4.92 -9.67 -9.56
N VAL A 222 5.91 -8.95 -10.07
CA VAL A 222 7.33 -9.29 -9.99
C VAL A 222 7.95 -8.40 -8.92
N GLU A 223 8.15 -8.95 -7.73
CA GLU A 223 8.73 -8.23 -6.59
C GLU A 223 10.24 -8.38 -6.55
N LEU A 224 10.95 -7.25 -6.52
CA LEU A 224 12.40 -7.18 -6.34
C LEU A 224 12.69 -7.01 -4.84
N ALA A 225 13.17 -8.05 -4.19
CA ALA A 225 13.33 -8.05 -2.74
C ALA A 225 14.75 -8.50 -2.31
N ASP A 226 15.35 -7.73 -1.42
CA ASP A 226 16.63 -8.10 -0.81
C ASP A 226 16.39 -9.19 0.26
N PRO A 227 16.88 -10.43 0.03
CA PRO A 227 16.69 -11.53 0.96
C PRO A 227 17.55 -11.40 2.22
N THR A 228 18.56 -10.54 2.18
CA THR A 228 19.49 -10.31 3.31
C THR A 228 19.04 -9.19 4.22
N ARG A 229 17.89 -8.59 3.91
CA ARG A 229 17.38 -7.45 4.66
C ARG A 229 17.06 -7.85 6.10
N VAL A 230 17.73 -7.21 7.02
CA VAL A 230 17.40 -7.22 8.44
C VAL A 230 16.76 -5.89 8.82
N ASP A 231 15.88 -5.91 9.80
CA ASP A 231 15.33 -4.69 10.37
C ASP A 231 16.39 -3.92 11.18
N LYS A 232 16.01 -2.77 11.71
CA LYS A 232 16.89 -1.96 12.58
C LYS A 232 17.27 -2.67 13.90
N PHE A 233 16.63 -3.80 14.22
CA PHE A 233 16.90 -4.61 15.40
C PHE A 233 17.67 -5.90 15.07
N GLY A 234 18.10 -6.08 13.81
CA GLY A 234 18.84 -7.25 13.35
C GLY A 234 17.96 -8.48 13.06
N GLY A 235 16.64 -8.33 13.11
CA GLY A 235 15.71 -9.43 12.84
C GLY A 235 15.34 -9.55 11.36
N VAL A 236 15.27 -10.77 10.85
CA VAL A 236 14.60 -11.07 9.59
C VAL A 236 13.10 -11.14 9.86
N HIS A 237 12.29 -10.33 9.17
CA HIS A 237 10.84 -10.35 9.31
C HIS A 237 10.19 -11.10 8.15
N PRO A 238 10.04 -12.43 8.22
CA PRO A 238 9.44 -13.22 7.15
C PRO A 238 7.99 -12.81 6.84
N HIS A 239 7.28 -12.26 7.83
CA HIS A 239 5.91 -11.77 7.63
C HIS A 239 5.84 -10.49 6.80
N VAL A 240 6.80 -9.58 6.96
CA VAL A 240 6.88 -8.35 6.14
C VAL A 240 7.24 -8.69 4.71
N ASP A 241 8.12 -9.67 4.53
CA ASP A 241 8.53 -10.15 3.21
C ASP A 241 7.42 -10.92 2.46
N ALA A 242 6.40 -11.42 3.16
CA ALA A 242 5.26 -12.12 2.57
C ALA A 242 4.03 -11.22 2.32
N THR A 243 4.07 -9.96 2.72
CA THR A 243 2.90 -9.04 2.67
C THR A 243 2.30 -8.94 1.28
N TYR A 244 3.13 -8.67 0.26
CA TYR A 244 2.64 -8.49 -1.10
C TYR A 244 2.38 -9.80 -1.83
N ALA A 245 3.09 -10.88 -1.50
CA ALA A 245 2.73 -12.23 -1.94
C ALA A 245 1.33 -12.61 -1.47
N ARG A 246 1.02 -12.32 -0.19
CA ARG A 246 -0.33 -12.53 0.37
C ARG A 246 -1.36 -11.63 -0.30
N LEU A 247 -1.06 -10.35 -0.49
CA LEU A 247 -1.95 -9.41 -1.19
C LEU A 247 -2.26 -9.90 -2.61
N ALA A 248 -1.24 -10.29 -3.37
CA ALA A 248 -1.38 -10.85 -4.71
C ALA A 248 -2.30 -12.09 -4.70
N SER A 249 -2.06 -13.04 -3.80
CA SER A 249 -2.89 -14.24 -3.64
C SER A 249 -4.36 -13.90 -3.35
N LEU A 250 -4.63 -12.94 -2.44
CA LEU A 250 -6.00 -12.52 -2.09
C LEU A 250 -6.74 -11.83 -3.24
N LEU A 251 -6.00 -11.20 -4.15
CA LEU A 251 -6.51 -10.56 -5.37
C LEU A 251 -6.64 -11.51 -6.56
N GLY A 252 -6.18 -12.76 -6.44
CA GLY A 252 -6.11 -13.70 -7.55
C GLY A 252 -5.03 -13.34 -8.57
N HIS A 253 -3.96 -12.67 -8.14
CA HIS A 253 -2.81 -12.31 -8.95
C HIS A 253 -1.73 -13.39 -8.87
N LYS A 254 -0.88 -13.44 -9.90
CA LYS A 254 0.36 -14.19 -9.88
C LYS A 254 1.41 -13.43 -9.11
N TYR A 255 2.37 -14.17 -8.55
CA TYR A 255 3.48 -13.58 -7.81
C TYR A 255 4.79 -14.27 -8.15
N GLU A 256 5.77 -13.46 -8.51
CA GLU A 256 7.15 -13.87 -8.76
C GLU A 256 8.08 -13.02 -7.90
N ARG A 257 9.04 -13.64 -7.23
CA ARG A 257 10.03 -12.93 -6.44
C ARG A 257 11.40 -13.03 -7.10
N VAL A 258 12.04 -11.90 -7.32
CA VAL A 258 13.41 -11.80 -7.79
C VAL A 258 14.29 -11.35 -6.62
N PRO A 259 15.22 -12.21 -6.16
CA PRO A 259 16.18 -11.82 -5.12
C PRO A 259 17.10 -10.71 -5.64
N THR A 260 17.27 -9.67 -4.82
CA THR A 260 18.14 -8.52 -5.11
C THR A 260 19.11 -8.30 -3.93
N PRO A 261 20.07 -9.23 -3.69
CA PRO A 261 20.98 -9.11 -2.57
C PRO A 261 21.79 -7.81 -2.69
N GLY A 262 21.86 -7.06 -1.58
CA GLY A 262 22.51 -5.74 -1.57
C GLY A 262 21.85 -4.72 -2.51
N LEU A 263 20.58 -4.92 -2.87
CA LEU A 263 19.81 -4.06 -3.81
C LEU A 263 20.39 -4.06 -5.24
N VAL A 264 21.02 -5.14 -5.65
CA VAL A 264 21.49 -5.36 -7.02
C VAL A 264 20.59 -6.38 -7.69
N ALA A 265 19.95 -5.98 -8.80
CA ALA A 265 19.10 -6.86 -9.57
C ALA A 265 19.88 -7.58 -10.68
N ASP A 266 19.68 -8.88 -10.82
CA ASP A 266 20.12 -9.64 -11.99
C ASP A 266 19.09 -9.47 -13.13
N SER A 267 19.52 -8.85 -14.23
CA SER A 267 18.65 -8.60 -15.39
C SER A 267 18.11 -9.87 -16.03
N ALA A 268 18.84 -10.99 -15.97
CA ALA A 268 18.37 -12.28 -16.50
C ALA A 268 17.26 -12.85 -15.61
N ALA A 269 17.40 -12.75 -14.29
CA ALA A 269 16.36 -13.16 -13.34
C ALA A 269 15.09 -12.31 -13.50
N VAL A 270 15.22 -10.98 -13.68
CA VAL A 270 14.09 -10.07 -13.94
C VAL A 270 13.35 -10.47 -15.22
N ARG A 271 14.08 -10.70 -16.34
CA ARG A 271 13.48 -11.18 -17.59
C ARG A 271 12.74 -12.51 -17.42
N SER A 272 13.38 -13.48 -16.77
CA SER A 272 12.79 -14.81 -16.54
C SER A 272 11.52 -14.73 -15.71
N ALA A 273 11.47 -13.87 -14.67
CA ALA A 273 10.26 -13.68 -13.87
C ALA A 273 9.11 -13.09 -14.70
N MET A 274 9.36 -12.05 -15.50
CA MET A 274 8.36 -11.47 -16.39
C MET A 274 7.88 -12.48 -17.45
N GLN A 275 8.78 -13.31 -17.98
CA GLN A 275 8.42 -14.37 -18.93
C GLN A 275 7.44 -15.37 -18.31
N ARG A 276 7.72 -15.86 -17.07
CA ARG A 276 6.77 -16.75 -16.35
C ARG A 276 5.42 -16.10 -16.09
N CYS A 277 5.37 -14.78 -15.88
CA CYS A 277 4.12 -14.02 -15.79
C CYS A 277 3.30 -14.09 -17.08
N SER A 278 3.96 -14.00 -18.23
CA SER A 278 3.31 -14.00 -19.55
C SER A 278 2.84 -15.40 -20.00
N GLU A 279 3.60 -16.46 -19.70
CA GLU A 279 3.30 -17.84 -20.13
C GLU A 279 2.08 -18.44 -19.43
N ARG A 280 1.73 -17.98 -18.25
CA ARG A 280 0.60 -18.49 -17.46
C ARG A 280 -0.68 -17.67 -17.63
N SER A 281 -0.77 -16.83 -18.64
CA SER A 281 -1.88 -15.86 -18.86
C SER A 281 -3.04 -16.45 -19.63
#